data_0fad5fb5b296ed11cf41c1c43c7bbe5c
#
_entry.id   0fad5fb5b296ed11cf41c1c43c7bbe5c
#
_cell.length_a   1.000
_cell.length_b   1.000
_cell.length_c   1.000
_cell.angle_alpha   90.00
_cell.angle_beta   90.00
_cell.angle_gamma   90.00
#
_symmetry.space_group_name_H-M   'P 1'
#
loop_
_entity.id
_entity.type
_entity.pdbx_description
1 polymer ?
#
loop_
_entity_poly.entity_id
_entity_poly.type
_entity_poly.pdbx_seq_one_letter_code
_entity_poly.pdbx_strand_id
1 'polypeptide(L)'
;MCIRDSEEAAEFVESCMDDMQDTWTDTISEILSFLTYGWSYHEIVYKRRCGKNRDSRLNSKYDDGLIGWAKLPIRAQETLYQWEYDDNDNLTGMTQMPPPNFGLYTIPIEKALLFRTKSRKNNPEGRSVLRNAYRSWYFKRRIQEIEGIGIERDLAGFPVLTAPEGMNIWDTDDPDMV
;
A
#
# COMPACT_ATOMS: atom_id res chain seq x y z
N MET A 1 18.61 28.96 18.05
CA MET A 1 18.57 28.49 16.65
C MET A 1 18.16 29.69 15.81
N CYS A 2 19.01 30.12 14.90
CA CYS A 2 18.81 31.36 14.16
C CYS A 2 17.87 31.08 12.95
N ILE A 3 16.96 31.96 12.64
CA ILE A 3 16.01 31.82 11.52
C ILE A 3 16.77 31.60 10.18
N ARG A 4 17.92 32.23 10.05
CA ARG A 4 18.78 32.09 8.85
C ARG A 4 19.32 30.67 8.64
N ASP A 5 19.72 29.99 9.72
CA ASP A 5 20.19 28.59 9.67
C ASP A 5 19.05 27.64 9.19
N SER A 6 17.82 28.03 9.48
CA SER A 6 16.61 27.31 9.07
C SER A 6 16.30 27.51 7.57
N GLU A 7 16.56 28.67 7.01
CA GLU A 7 16.34 28.98 5.58
C GLU A 7 17.35 28.22 4.71
N GLU A 8 18.65 28.26 5.03
CA GLU A 8 19.68 27.50 4.30
C GLU A 8 19.42 25.98 4.33
N ALA A 9 19.00 25.46 5.48
CA ALA A 9 18.64 24.05 5.61
C ALA A 9 17.41 23.69 4.77
N ALA A 10 16.40 24.56 4.71
CA ALA A 10 15.20 24.36 3.92
C ALA A 10 15.53 24.35 2.41
N GLU A 11 16.31 25.32 1.94
CA GLU A 11 16.78 25.41 0.55
C GLU A 11 17.59 24.18 0.14
N PHE A 12 18.46 23.69 1.06
CA PHE A 12 19.23 22.47 0.83
C PHE A 12 18.34 21.25 0.68
N VAL A 13 17.35 21.08 1.57
CA VAL A 13 16.39 19.97 1.50
C VAL A 13 15.56 20.03 0.21
N GLU A 14 15.08 21.21 -0.17
CA GLU A 14 14.34 21.42 -1.43
C GLU A 14 15.22 21.03 -2.63
N SER A 15 16.49 21.44 -2.64
CA SER A 15 17.43 21.06 -3.69
C SER A 15 17.69 19.55 -3.73
N CYS A 16 17.66 18.85 -2.59
CA CYS A 16 17.77 17.38 -2.55
C CYS A 16 16.54 16.69 -3.15
N MET A 17 15.33 17.22 -2.89
CA MET A 17 14.09 16.71 -3.48
C MET A 17 14.09 16.85 -5.01
N ASP A 18 14.60 17.97 -5.52
CA ASP A 18 14.66 18.26 -6.96
C ASP A 18 15.75 17.46 -7.69
N ASP A 19 16.75 16.97 -6.97
CA ASP A 19 17.92 16.24 -7.50
C ASP A 19 17.75 14.71 -7.44
N MET A 20 16.63 14.17 -6.96
CA MET A 20 16.37 12.74 -6.92
C MET A 20 16.18 12.11 -8.32
N GLN A 21 16.33 10.79 -8.41
CA GLN A 21 16.06 10.00 -9.62
C GLN A 21 14.57 10.00 -9.96
N ASP A 22 13.73 9.82 -8.94
CA ASP A 22 12.29 9.79 -9.04
C ASP A 22 11.74 11.20 -8.74
N THR A 23 10.58 11.52 -9.31
CA THR A 23 9.97 12.83 -9.02
C THR A 23 9.46 12.86 -7.57
N TRP A 24 9.49 14.06 -6.98
CA TRP A 24 8.95 14.23 -5.63
C TRP A 24 7.46 13.86 -5.55
N THR A 25 6.71 14.09 -6.63
CA THR A 25 5.30 13.72 -6.72
C THR A 25 5.09 12.21 -6.65
N ASP A 26 5.93 11.43 -7.35
CA ASP A 26 5.86 9.97 -7.33
C ASP A 26 6.24 9.46 -5.93
N THR A 27 7.28 10.03 -5.33
CA THR A 27 7.69 9.71 -3.95
C THR A 27 6.57 9.97 -2.96
N ILE A 28 5.86 11.11 -3.05
CA ILE A 28 4.70 11.41 -2.21
C ILE A 28 3.58 10.40 -2.42
N SER A 29 3.33 9.99 -3.66
CA SER A 29 2.32 8.97 -3.96
C SER A 29 2.62 7.64 -3.26
N GLU A 30 3.88 7.21 -3.29
CA GLU A 30 4.33 6.00 -2.57
C GLU A 30 4.24 6.18 -1.04
N ILE A 31 4.65 7.33 -0.52
CA ILE A 31 4.53 7.66 0.90
C ILE A 31 3.07 7.51 1.34
N LEU A 32 2.12 8.06 0.59
CA LEU A 32 0.70 8.03 0.91
C LEU A 32 0.10 6.62 0.99
N SER A 33 0.82 5.58 0.55
CA SER A 33 0.42 4.19 0.76
C SER A 33 0.24 3.86 2.25
N PHE A 34 0.86 4.64 3.17
CA PHE A 34 0.63 4.48 4.61
C PHE A 34 -0.83 4.66 5.02
N LEU A 35 -1.62 5.38 4.25
CA LEU A 35 -3.06 5.52 4.51
C LEU A 35 -3.80 4.19 4.32
N THR A 36 -3.39 3.43 3.31
CA THR A 36 -3.98 2.13 2.97
C THR A 36 -3.48 1.02 3.90
N TYR A 37 -2.17 0.91 4.08
CA TYR A 37 -1.55 -0.16 4.86
C TYR A 37 -1.40 0.16 6.35
N GLY A 38 -1.42 1.45 6.70
CA GLY A 38 -1.18 1.94 8.06
C GLY A 38 0.23 2.49 8.24
N TRP A 39 1.19 2.05 7.42
CA TRP A 39 2.58 2.47 7.44
C TRP A 39 3.21 2.37 6.05
N SER A 40 4.28 3.13 5.81
CA SER A 40 5.18 2.96 4.68
C SER A 40 6.62 3.18 5.14
N TYR A 41 7.56 2.38 4.64
CA TYR A 41 8.97 2.40 5.01
C TYR A 41 9.80 2.67 3.77
N HIS A 42 10.55 3.78 3.79
CA HIS A 42 11.36 4.22 2.68
C HIS A 42 12.83 4.19 3.07
N GLU A 43 13.65 3.46 2.33
CA GLU A 43 15.09 3.49 2.53
C GLU A 43 15.67 4.76 1.92
N ILE A 44 16.59 5.41 2.62
CA ILE A 44 17.29 6.58 2.12
C ILE A 44 18.54 6.12 1.39
N VAL A 45 18.55 6.26 0.08
CA VAL A 45 19.73 6.03 -0.75
C VAL A 45 20.42 7.35 -1.02
N TYR A 46 21.63 7.50 -0.50
CA TYR A 46 22.41 8.72 -0.65
C TYR A 46 23.25 8.73 -1.92
N LYS A 47 23.52 9.93 -2.45
CA LYS A 47 24.53 10.19 -3.48
C LYS A 47 25.37 11.41 -3.10
N ARG A 48 26.58 11.46 -3.61
CA ARG A 48 27.41 12.66 -3.55
C ARG A 48 27.08 13.56 -4.73
N ARG A 49 26.85 14.83 -4.47
CA ARG A 49 26.51 15.85 -5.47
C ARG A 49 27.78 16.36 -6.13
N CYS A 50 28.23 15.69 -7.20
CA CYS A 50 29.46 15.98 -7.95
C CYS A 50 29.18 16.06 -9.46
N GLY A 51 28.04 16.65 -9.87
CA GLY A 51 27.69 16.81 -11.27
C GLY A 51 27.53 15.45 -11.98
N LYS A 52 28.24 15.28 -13.10
CA LYS A 52 28.22 14.02 -13.86
C LYS A 52 29.07 12.96 -13.19
N ASN A 53 28.47 11.78 -12.97
CA ASN A 53 29.13 10.63 -12.37
C ASN A 53 29.36 9.52 -13.43
N ARG A 54 30.29 8.61 -13.16
CA ARG A 54 30.54 7.42 -13.99
C ARG A 54 29.28 6.52 -14.05
N ASP A 55 28.55 6.41 -12.96
CA ASP A 55 27.23 5.79 -12.91
C ASP A 55 26.16 6.88 -13.12
N SER A 56 25.49 6.84 -14.26
CA SER A 56 24.46 7.83 -14.61
C SER A 56 23.33 7.94 -13.58
N ARG A 57 23.08 6.87 -12.80
CA ARG A 57 22.10 6.85 -11.73
C ARG A 57 22.48 7.76 -10.54
N LEU A 58 23.75 8.10 -10.42
CA LEU A 58 24.29 8.97 -9.36
C LEU A 58 24.58 10.38 -9.88
N ASN A 59 24.17 10.72 -11.10
CA ASN A 59 24.30 12.08 -11.61
C ASN A 59 23.56 13.04 -10.69
N SER A 60 24.13 14.24 -10.55
CA SER A 60 23.53 15.34 -9.80
C SER A 60 23.43 16.58 -10.66
N LYS A 61 22.39 17.38 -10.45
CA LYS A 61 22.25 18.72 -11.03
C LYS A 61 23.25 19.72 -10.41
N TYR A 62 23.75 19.39 -9.23
CA TYR A 62 24.62 20.22 -8.41
C TYR A 62 26.04 19.64 -8.35
N ASP A 63 27.03 20.50 -8.14
CA ASP A 63 28.47 20.15 -7.99
C ASP A 63 29.04 20.86 -6.77
N ASP A 64 28.41 20.64 -5.61
CA ASP A 64 28.77 21.25 -4.34
C ASP A 64 29.52 20.27 -3.40
N GLY A 65 29.66 19.00 -3.82
CA GLY A 65 30.32 17.96 -3.05
C GLY A 65 29.55 17.48 -1.81
N LEU A 66 28.36 18.02 -1.58
CA LEU A 66 27.51 17.63 -0.45
C LEU A 66 26.85 16.25 -0.69
N ILE A 67 26.28 15.71 0.37
CA ILE A 67 25.53 14.44 0.30
C ILE A 67 24.06 14.76 0.19
N GLY A 68 23.46 14.37 -0.93
CA GLY A 68 22.01 14.48 -1.17
C GLY A 68 21.35 13.11 -1.31
N TRP A 69 20.08 13.11 -1.63
CA TRP A 69 19.30 11.90 -1.86
C TRP A 69 19.40 11.46 -3.32
N ALA A 70 19.73 10.18 -3.55
CA ALA A 70 19.61 9.57 -4.88
C ALA A 70 18.16 9.16 -5.15
N LYS A 71 17.53 8.48 -4.20
CA LYS A 71 16.14 8.04 -4.22
C LYS A 71 15.66 7.65 -2.83
N LEU A 72 14.35 7.55 -2.66
CA LEU A 72 13.67 7.13 -1.45
C LEU A 72 12.74 5.93 -1.75
N PRO A 73 13.28 4.77 -2.18
CA PRO A 73 12.45 3.65 -2.60
C PRO A 73 11.63 3.11 -1.44
N ILE A 74 10.34 2.87 -1.71
CA ILE A 74 9.48 2.19 -0.76
C ILE A 74 9.92 0.73 -0.61
N ARG A 75 9.88 0.24 0.61
CA ARG A 75 9.99 -1.19 0.91
C ARG A 75 8.61 -1.77 1.04
N ALA A 76 8.28 -2.69 0.13
CA ALA A 76 6.93 -3.25 0.03
C ALA A 76 6.48 -3.84 1.37
N GLN A 77 5.29 -3.46 1.81
CA GLN A 77 4.73 -3.88 3.09
C GLN A 77 4.56 -5.41 3.17
N GLU A 78 4.29 -6.04 2.03
CA GLU A 78 4.11 -7.49 1.92
C GLU A 78 5.42 -8.27 2.15
N THR A 79 6.57 -7.61 2.06
CA THR A 79 7.89 -8.24 2.29
C THR A 79 8.36 -8.14 3.73
N LEU A 80 7.60 -7.48 4.59
CA LEU A 80 7.91 -7.38 6.02
C LEU A 80 8.00 -8.78 6.64
N TYR A 81 9.14 -9.10 7.22
CA TYR A 81 9.36 -10.31 8.00
C TYR A 81 9.19 -10.01 9.48
N GLN A 82 9.95 -9.04 10.01
CA GLN A 82 9.85 -8.61 11.41
C GLN A 82 10.37 -7.19 11.61
N TRP A 83 9.97 -6.57 12.72
CA TRP A 83 10.52 -5.33 13.22
C TRP A 83 11.62 -5.63 14.23
N GLU A 84 12.71 -4.89 14.14
CA GLU A 84 13.84 -5.03 15.06
C GLU A 84 13.76 -4.00 16.18
N TYR A 85 14.06 -4.44 17.40
CA TYR A 85 14.04 -3.59 18.60
C TYR A 85 15.35 -3.72 19.36
N ASP A 86 15.70 -2.68 20.11
CA ASP A 86 16.78 -2.72 21.08
C ASP A 86 16.31 -3.27 22.44
N ASP A 87 17.25 -3.39 23.38
CA ASP A 87 16.97 -3.88 24.76
C ASP A 87 16.04 -2.93 25.54
N ASN A 88 15.75 -1.73 25.03
CA ASN A 88 14.88 -0.71 25.63
C ASN A 88 13.53 -0.59 24.88
N ASP A 89 13.19 -1.56 24.05
CA ASP A 89 11.98 -1.56 23.21
C ASP A 89 11.89 -0.41 22.21
N ASN A 90 13.00 0.20 21.82
CA ASN A 90 13.03 1.17 20.73
C ASN A 90 13.19 0.48 19.39
N LEU A 91 12.47 0.95 18.39
CA LEU A 91 12.55 0.44 17.02
C LEU A 91 13.93 0.76 16.41
N THR A 92 14.66 -0.27 16.04
CA THR A 92 15.99 -0.15 15.42
C THR A 92 15.99 -0.39 13.92
N GLY A 93 15.00 -1.10 13.39
CA GLY A 93 14.92 -1.35 11.95
C GLY A 93 13.77 -2.23 11.53
N MET A 94 13.80 -2.57 10.26
CA MET A 94 12.87 -3.48 9.62
C MET A 94 13.63 -4.56 8.86
N THR A 95 13.33 -5.83 9.15
CA THR A 95 13.83 -6.96 8.36
C THR A 95 12.77 -7.37 7.35
N GLN A 96 13.16 -7.42 6.09
CA GLN A 96 12.32 -7.82 4.97
C GLN A 96 12.82 -9.12 4.33
N MET A 97 11.90 -9.83 3.66
CA MET A 97 12.16 -11.05 2.89
C MET A 97 11.59 -10.91 1.47
N PRO A 98 12.28 -10.16 0.58
CA PRO A 98 11.76 -9.88 -0.76
C PRO A 98 11.97 -11.06 -1.72
N PRO A 99 11.04 -11.30 -2.65
CA PRO A 99 11.26 -12.19 -3.77
C PRO A 99 12.34 -11.62 -4.72
N PRO A 100 12.99 -12.44 -5.56
CA PRO A 100 12.80 -13.87 -5.76
C PRO A 100 13.62 -14.76 -4.82
N ASN A 101 14.62 -14.19 -4.14
CA ASN A 101 15.59 -14.98 -3.37
C ASN A 101 15.15 -15.25 -1.93
N PHE A 102 14.14 -14.53 -1.42
CA PHE A 102 13.66 -14.65 -0.05
C PHE A 102 14.75 -14.57 1.03
N GLY A 103 15.82 -13.83 0.73
CA GLY A 103 16.86 -13.53 1.70
C GLY A 103 16.38 -12.52 2.74
N LEU A 104 16.89 -12.63 3.97
CA LEU A 104 16.59 -11.68 5.03
C LEU A 104 17.53 -10.47 4.91
N TYR A 105 16.95 -9.29 4.83
CA TYR A 105 17.66 -8.01 4.74
C TYR A 105 17.13 -7.05 5.78
N THR A 106 17.99 -6.64 6.70
CA THR A 106 17.65 -5.66 7.74
C THR A 106 18.02 -4.25 7.30
N ILE A 107 17.07 -3.34 7.34
CA ILE A 107 17.25 -1.93 7.04
C ILE A 107 17.10 -1.15 8.33
N PRO A 108 18.17 -0.51 8.84
CA PRO A 108 18.14 0.23 10.08
C PRO A 108 17.29 1.50 9.94
N ILE A 109 16.63 1.88 11.01
CA ILE A 109 15.77 3.08 11.06
C ILE A 109 16.52 4.37 10.78
N GLU A 110 17.82 4.41 11.08
CA GLU A 110 18.71 5.55 10.82
C GLU A 110 18.90 5.84 9.33
N LYS A 111 18.66 4.84 8.48
CA LYS A 111 18.74 4.92 7.02
C LYS A 111 17.38 4.86 6.35
N ALA A 112 16.32 5.14 7.09
CA ALA A 112 14.97 5.00 6.58
C ALA A 112 14.05 6.11 7.11
N LEU A 113 12.96 6.32 6.38
CA LEU A 113 11.86 7.16 6.78
C LEU A 113 10.63 6.26 6.99
N LEU A 114 10.14 6.23 8.21
CA LEU A 114 8.92 5.52 8.56
C LEU A 114 7.75 6.51 8.65
N PHE A 115 6.85 6.44 7.67
CA PHE A 115 5.58 7.15 7.71
C PHE A 115 4.50 6.20 8.23
N ARG A 116 3.69 6.67 9.16
CA ARG A 116 2.62 5.86 9.75
C ARG A 116 1.45 6.71 10.20
N THR A 117 0.29 6.10 10.23
CA THR A 117 -0.87 6.64 10.91
C THR A 117 -0.67 6.55 12.43
N LYS A 118 -1.65 6.96 13.22
CA LYS A 118 -1.57 6.89 14.67
C LYS A 118 -1.28 5.47 15.16
N SER A 119 -0.12 5.29 15.77
CA SER A 119 0.31 4.04 16.39
C SER A 119 -0.26 3.91 17.82
N ARG A 120 -0.46 2.68 18.27
CA ARG A 120 -0.83 2.33 19.63
C ARG A 120 0.10 1.24 20.16
N LYS A 121 0.41 1.29 21.46
CA LYS A 121 1.20 0.26 22.17
C LYS A 121 2.59 0.05 21.54
N ASN A 122 3.26 1.14 21.16
CA ASN A 122 4.60 1.10 20.54
C ASN A 122 4.71 0.24 19.25
N ASN A 123 3.58 -0.11 18.63
CA ASN A 123 3.61 -0.83 17.37
C ASN A 123 4.09 0.12 16.23
N PRO A 124 5.14 -0.21 15.48
CA PRO A 124 5.58 0.58 14.32
C PRO A 124 4.56 0.60 13.18
N GLU A 125 3.73 -0.45 13.08
CA GLU A 125 2.61 -0.46 12.15
C GLU A 125 1.50 0.45 12.65
N GLY A 126 1.11 1.40 11.83
CA GLY A 126 -0.07 2.21 12.07
C GLY A 126 -1.35 1.44 11.78
N ARG A 127 -2.44 2.15 11.75
CA ARG A 127 -3.75 1.57 11.43
C ARG A 127 -4.25 2.12 10.11
N SER A 128 -4.54 1.23 9.15
CA SER A 128 -5.17 1.61 7.89
C SER A 128 -6.45 2.43 8.13
N VAL A 129 -6.61 3.53 7.41
CA VAL A 129 -7.84 4.34 7.45
C VAL A 129 -9.02 3.58 6.85
N LEU A 130 -8.76 2.64 5.94
CA LEU A 130 -9.77 1.81 5.27
C LEU A 130 -10.35 0.73 6.19
N ARG A 131 -9.69 0.42 7.31
CA ARG A 131 -10.15 -0.64 8.23
C ARG A 131 -11.58 -0.42 8.74
N ASN A 132 -11.97 0.83 8.94
CA ASN A 132 -13.33 1.16 9.40
C ASN A 132 -14.37 1.02 8.29
N ALA A 133 -13.96 1.15 7.02
CA ALA A 133 -14.82 1.02 5.86
C ALA A 133 -15.02 -0.44 5.41
N TYR A 134 -14.20 -1.39 5.91
CA TYR A 134 -14.20 -2.78 5.46
C TYR A 134 -15.58 -3.45 5.54
N ARG A 135 -16.30 -3.26 6.65
CA ARG A 135 -17.64 -3.85 6.83
C ARG A 135 -18.62 -3.35 5.77
N SER A 136 -18.68 -2.05 5.57
CA SER A 136 -19.59 -1.45 4.57
C SER A 136 -19.22 -1.88 3.15
N TRP A 137 -17.92 -1.94 2.83
CA TRP A 137 -17.44 -2.44 1.56
C TRP A 137 -17.81 -3.92 1.34
N TYR A 138 -17.63 -4.77 2.35
CA TYR A 138 -17.96 -6.19 2.27
C TYR A 138 -19.44 -6.42 2.01
N PHE A 139 -20.33 -5.72 2.76
CA PHE A 139 -21.76 -5.82 2.54
C PHE A 139 -22.18 -5.28 1.17
N LYS A 140 -21.63 -4.14 0.76
CA LYS A 140 -21.88 -3.60 -0.57
C LYS A 140 -21.54 -4.61 -1.66
N ARG A 141 -20.38 -5.23 -1.59
CA ARG A 141 -19.96 -6.25 -2.55
C ARG A 141 -20.93 -7.44 -2.60
N ARG A 142 -21.35 -7.94 -1.43
CA ARG A 142 -22.30 -9.03 -1.34
C ARG A 142 -23.68 -8.67 -1.92
N ILE A 143 -24.16 -7.48 -1.65
CA ILE A 143 -25.43 -6.99 -2.21
C ILE A 143 -25.34 -6.91 -3.73
N GLN A 144 -24.25 -6.38 -4.27
CA GLN A 144 -24.04 -6.30 -5.72
C GLN A 144 -24.00 -7.68 -6.39
N GLU A 145 -23.37 -8.69 -5.74
CA GLU A 145 -23.39 -10.08 -6.23
C GLU A 145 -24.82 -10.65 -6.27
N ILE A 146 -25.60 -10.46 -5.22
CA ILE A 146 -26.99 -10.94 -5.12
C ILE A 146 -27.89 -10.20 -6.11
N GLU A 147 -27.71 -8.89 -6.24
CA GLU A 147 -28.46 -8.06 -7.20
C GLU A 147 -28.17 -8.51 -8.64
N GLY A 148 -26.91 -8.79 -8.98
CA GLY A 148 -26.52 -9.33 -10.28
C GLY A 148 -27.21 -10.65 -10.61
N ILE A 149 -27.24 -11.58 -9.65
CA ILE A 149 -27.93 -12.88 -9.80
C ILE A 149 -29.46 -12.67 -9.94
N GLY A 150 -30.01 -11.73 -9.17
CA GLY A 150 -31.46 -11.39 -9.26
C GLY A 150 -31.83 -10.87 -10.65
N ILE A 151 -31.04 -9.92 -11.17
CA ILE A 151 -31.23 -9.36 -12.51
C ILE A 151 -31.11 -10.45 -13.58
N GLU A 152 -30.12 -11.33 -13.48
CA GLU A 152 -29.92 -12.42 -14.42
C GLU A 152 -31.16 -13.37 -14.44
N ARG A 153 -31.70 -13.69 -13.28
CA ARG A 153 -32.92 -14.52 -13.17
C ARG A 153 -34.13 -13.81 -13.75
N ASP A 154 -34.30 -12.52 -13.48
CA ASP A 154 -35.44 -11.75 -14.01
C ASP A 154 -35.38 -11.63 -15.54
N LEU A 155 -34.18 -11.48 -16.12
CA LEU A 155 -33.96 -11.46 -17.56
C LEU A 155 -34.23 -12.82 -18.21
N ALA A 156 -33.98 -13.93 -17.50
CA ALA A 156 -34.32 -15.27 -17.97
C ALA A 156 -35.85 -15.56 -17.98
N GLY A 157 -36.63 -14.66 -17.39
CA GLY A 157 -38.08 -14.80 -17.24
C GLY A 157 -38.48 -15.73 -16.09
N PHE A 158 -39.75 -15.64 -15.69
CA PHE A 158 -40.30 -16.52 -14.66
C PHE A 158 -40.89 -17.75 -15.34
N PRO A 159 -40.45 -18.97 -15.02
CA PRO A 159 -41.04 -20.16 -15.58
C PRO A 159 -42.49 -20.28 -15.12
N VAL A 160 -43.44 -20.25 -16.05
CA VAL A 160 -44.85 -20.45 -15.79
C VAL A 160 -45.23 -21.82 -16.32
N LEU A 161 -45.66 -22.68 -15.43
CA LEU A 161 -46.23 -23.97 -15.76
C LEU A 161 -47.75 -23.80 -15.90
N THR A 162 -48.27 -24.03 -17.10
CA THR A 162 -49.73 -24.04 -17.33
C THR A 162 -50.16 -25.50 -17.47
N ALA A 163 -50.90 -25.98 -16.48
CA ALA A 163 -51.48 -27.31 -16.55
C ALA A 163 -52.72 -27.30 -17.43
N PRO A 164 -52.99 -28.35 -18.23
CA PRO A 164 -54.25 -28.54 -18.92
C PRO A 164 -55.46 -28.55 -17.96
N GLU A 165 -56.64 -28.19 -18.48
CA GLU A 165 -57.83 -28.14 -17.68
C GLU A 165 -58.22 -29.57 -17.19
N GLY A 166 -58.28 -29.73 -15.83
CA GLY A 166 -58.54 -31.01 -15.18
C GLY A 166 -57.32 -31.77 -14.67
N MET A 167 -56.09 -31.30 -14.97
CA MET A 167 -54.85 -31.89 -14.43
C MET A 167 -54.55 -31.28 -13.06
N ASN A 168 -54.45 -32.13 -12.04
CA ASN A 168 -54.00 -31.71 -10.72
C ASN A 168 -52.49 -32.03 -10.55
N ILE A 169 -51.65 -31.01 -10.62
CA ILE A 169 -50.16 -31.14 -10.54
C ILE A 169 -49.71 -31.78 -9.22
N TRP A 170 -50.57 -31.77 -8.20
CA TRP A 170 -50.25 -32.29 -6.86
C TRP A 170 -50.82 -33.71 -6.64
N ASP A 171 -51.48 -34.31 -7.67
CA ASP A 171 -52.03 -35.66 -7.60
C ASP A 171 -50.96 -36.66 -8.02
N THR A 172 -50.36 -37.31 -7.01
CA THR A 172 -49.30 -38.32 -7.19
C THR A 172 -49.83 -39.66 -7.71
N ASP A 173 -51.14 -39.83 -7.77
CA ASP A 173 -51.77 -41.08 -8.23
C ASP A 173 -52.18 -41.02 -9.71
N ASP A 174 -51.86 -39.94 -10.43
CA ASP A 174 -52.13 -39.82 -11.87
C ASP A 174 -51.09 -40.62 -12.66
N PRO A 175 -51.49 -41.68 -13.36
CA PRO A 175 -50.56 -42.56 -14.09
C PRO A 175 -49.89 -41.90 -15.30
N ASP A 176 -50.34 -40.73 -15.73
CA ASP A 176 -49.78 -39.97 -16.87
C ASP A 176 -48.65 -39.00 -16.45
N MET A 177 -48.28 -39.01 -15.16
CA MET A 177 -47.21 -38.18 -14.60
C MET A 177 -45.89 -38.91 -14.39
N VAL A 178 -45.64 -40.07 -14.98
CA VAL A 178 -44.39 -40.85 -14.90
C VAL A 178 -43.57 -40.72 -16.17
#